data_ef439c4667a58fd052ad9a44d2934487
#
_entry.id   ef439c4667a58fd052ad9a44d2934487
#
_cell.length_a   1.000
_cell.length_b   1.000
_cell.length_c   1.000
_cell.angle_alpha   90.00
_cell.angle_beta   90.00
_cell.angle_gamma   90.00
#
_symmetry.space_group_name_H-M   'P 1'
#
loop_
_entity.id
_entity.type
_entity.pdbx_description
1 polymer ?
#
loop_
_entity_poly.entity_id
_entity_poly.type
_entity_poly.pdbx_seq_one_letter_code
_entity_poly.pdbx_strand_id
1 'polypeptide(L)'
;SSGMMCGNGGRCIVSFAKELGLFEKKCSFEAPDGVHHGEIEGDMVRLQMSDTAMPTFFEDGMHLDTGTSHFVVFTDNLEGVDICSEGRKLRFDQRFDKFGGCNVNFVKPEGKNQIAIRTYERGVEDETLACGTGITASALATSIKQKFEDGFHTIIVSAKGGELSVEFNKNKDKFSNIVLCG
;
A
#
# COMPACT_ATOMS: atom_id res chain seq x y z
N SER A 1 7.81 -5.76 19.08
CA SER A 1 7.61 -5.81 17.63
C SER A 1 8.71 -5.03 16.97
N SER A 2 9.50 -5.66 16.12
CA SER A 2 10.39 -4.94 15.22
C SER A 2 9.52 -4.00 14.39
N GLY A 3 9.73 -2.69 14.52
CA GLY A 3 8.99 -1.71 13.73
C GLY A 3 9.26 -1.98 12.24
N MET A 4 8.21 -1.95 11.43
CA MET A 4 8.33 -1.98 9.97
C MET A 4 8.40 -0.54 9.46
N MET A 5 9.03 -0.32 8.32
CA MET A 5 9.07 1.00 7.70
C MET A 5 7.65 1.44 7.33
N CYS A 6 7.30 2.66 7.73
CA CYS A 6 6.04 3.30 7.34
C CYS A 6 6.22 4.00 5.98
N GLY A 7 5.41 3.68 4.98
CA GLY A 7 5.52 4.28 3.64
C GLY A 7 5.41 5.82 3.65
N ASN A 8 4.54 6.38 4.49
CA ASN A 8 4.45 7.83 4.68
C ASN A 8 5.71 8.38 5.37
N GLY A 9 6.18 7.71 6.45
CA GLY A 9 7.41 8.09 7.16
C GLY A 9 8.65 8.04 6.26
N GLY A 10 8.77 6.99 5.44
CA GLY A 10 9.86 6.84 4.47
C GLY A 10 9.88 8.00 3.45
N ARG A 11 8.72 8.38 2.90
CA ARG A 11 8.63 9.54 1.99
C ARG A 11 9.00 10.84 2.70
N CYS A 12 8.52 11.05 3.94
CA CYS A 12 8.89 12.24 4.73
C CYS A 12 10.40 12.30 4.99
N ILE A 13 11.05 11.18 5.32
CA ILE A 13 12.51 11.11 5.52
C ILE A 13 13.24 11.51 4.23
N VAL A 14 12.85 10.98 3.09
CA VAL A 14 13.45 11.31 1.79
C VAL A 14 13.29 12.79 1.46
N SER A 15 12.07 13.34 1.59
CA SER A 15 11.80 14.76 1.35
C SER A 15 12.63 15.65 2.29
N PHE A 16 12.62 15.38 3.58
CA PHE A 16 13.35 16.15 4.58
C PHE A 16 14.88 16.11 4.37
N ALA A 17 15.43 14.93 4.07
CA ALA A 17 16.85 14.79 3.75
C ALA A 17 17.25 15.60 2.49
N LYS A 18 16.35 15.69 1.51
CA LYS A 18 16.54 16.55 0.33
C LYS A 18 16.56 18.02 0.69
N GLU A 19 15.62 18.50 1.53
CA GLU A 19 15.58 19.88 2.02
C GLU A 19 16.86 20.26 2.77
N LEU A 20 17.44 19.31 3.51
CA LEU A 20 18.73 19.48 4.20
C LEU A 20 19.96 19.42 3.27
N GLY A 21 19.77 19.17 1.97
CA GLY A 21 20.85 19.08 1.00
C GLY A 21 21.76 17.83 1.15
N LEU A 22 21.27 16.77 1.80
CA LEU A 22 22.05 15.56 2.07
C LEU A 22 22.25 14.68 0.82
N PHE A 23 21.45 14.88 -0.21
CA PHE A 23 21.59 14.23 -1.51
C PHE A 23 20.94 15.07 -2.61
N GLU A 24 21.25 14.76 -3.87
CA GLU A 24 20.68 15.50 -5.01
C GLU A 24 19.42 14.84 -5.58
N LYS A 25 19.48 13.56 -5.91
CA LYS A 25 18.41 12.86 -6.61
C LYS A 25 17.98 11.55 -5.93
N LYS A 26 18.95 10.75 -5.48
CA LYS A 26 18.71 9.42 -4.87
C LYS A 26 19.38 9.33 -3.51
N CYS A 27 18.73 8.65 -2.59
CA CYS A 27 19.27 8.35 -1.27
C CYS A 27 18.91 6.94 -0.83
N SER A 28 19.61 6.49 0.20
CA SER A 28 19.27 5.28 0.94
C SER A 28 19.25 5.62 2.42
N PHE A 29 18.35 4.99 3.17
CA PHE A 29 18.26 5.13 4.62
C PHE A 29 17.99 3.77 5.27
N GLU A 30 18.38 3.62 6.51
CA GLU A 30 18.11 2.43 7.30
C GLU A 30 16.82 2.60 8.13
N ALA A 31 16.01 1.54 8.17
CA ALA A 31 14.87 1.41 9.06
C ALA A 31 14.96 0.07 9.80
N PRO A 32 14.13 -0.21 10.81
CA PRO A 32 14.20 -1.45 11.57
C PRO A 32 14.10 -2.73 10.75
N ASP A 33 13.50 -2.67 9.58
CA ASP A 33 13.29 -3.78 8.64
C ASP A 33 14.32 -3.83 7.49
N GLY A 34 15.30 -2.91 7.47
CA GLY A 34 16.40 -2.94 6.52
C GLY A 34 16.68 -1.62 5.81
N VAL A 35 17.41 -1.70 4.71
CA VAL A 35 17.78 -0.54 3.88
C VAL A 35 16.68 -0.25 2.88
N HIS A 36 16.28 1.01 2.81
CA HIS A 36 15.28 1.53 1.87
C HIS A 36 15.91 2.54 0.92
N HIS A 37 15.34 2.65 -0.26
CA HIS A 37 15.80 3.55 -1.32
C HIS A 37 14.70 4.54 -1.69
N GLY A 38 15.09 5.82 -1.78
CA GLY A 38 14.21 6.91 -2.20
C GLY A 38 14.83 7.73 -3.33
N GLU A 39 13.97 8.30 -4.14
CA GLU A 39 14.34 9.21 -5.23
C GLU A 39 13.39 10.39 -5.22
N ILE A 40 13.89 11.58 -5.58
CA ILE A 40 13.10 12.79 -5.82
C ILE A 40 13.05 13.07 -7.30
N GLU A 41 11.84 13.22 -7.83
CA GLU A 41 11.57 13.62 -9.20
C GLU A 41 10.62 14.83 -9.22
N GLY A 42 11.17 16.04 -9.43
CA GLY A 42 10.44 17.28 -9.17
C GLY A 42 10.05 17.39 -7.70
N ASP A 43 8.76 17.53 -7.41
CA ASP A 43 8.22 17.57 -6.04
C ASP A 43 7.78 16.18 -5.55
N MET A 44 7.88 15.16 -6.40
CA MET A 44 7.43 13.80 -6.09
C MET A 44 8.53 12.98 -5.42
N VAL A 45 8.18 12.34 -4.33
CA VAL A 45 9.01 11.32 -3.69
C VAL A 45 8.66 9.95 -4.24
N ARG A 46 9.65 9.22 -4.69
CA ARG A 46 9.56 7.84 -5.17
C ARG A 46 10.24 6.93 -4.16
N LEU A 47 9.46 6.16 -3.42
CA LEU A 47 9.96 5.26 -2.38
C LEU A 47 9.88 3.81 -2.86
N GLN A 48 11.02 3.13 -2.90
CA GLN A 48 11.04 1.71 -3.23
C GLN A 48 10.43 0.88 -2.10
N MET A 49 9.47 0.03 -2.47
CA MET A 49 8.83 -0.94 -1.59
C MET A 49 9.41 -2.34 -1.84
N SER A 50 9.23 -3.24 -0.90
CA SER A 50 9.67 -4.63 -1.05
C SER A 50 8.87 -5.38 -2.11
N ASP A 51 9.52 -6.32 -2.81
CA ASP A 51 8.85 -7.27 -3.69
C ASP A 51 7.77 -8.04 -2.92
N THR A 52 6.64 -8.29 -3.57
CA THR A 52 5.46 -8.88 -2.93
C THR A 52 5.03 -10.13 -3.69
N ALA A 53 4.79 -11.22 -2.97
CA ALA A 53 4.22 -12.44 -3.53
C ALA A 53 2.79 -12.23 -4.03
N MET A 54 2.30 -13.16 -4.87
CA MET A 54 0.90 -13.17 -5.28
C MET A 54 -0.05 -13.26 -4.07
N PRO A 55 -1.25 -12.65 -4.14
CA PRO A 55 -2.18 -12.64 -3.03
C PRO A 55 -2.70 -14.04 -2.68
N THR A 56 -3.02 -14.22 -1.40
CA THR A 56 -3.92 -15.30 -0.98
C THR A 56 -5.36 -14.86 -1.21
N PHE A 57 -6.11 -15.67 -1.95
CA PHE A 57 -7.50 -15.39 -2.29
C PHE A 57 -8.44 -15.91 -1.20
N PHE A 58 -9.43 -15.09 -0.86
CA PHE A 58 -10.57 -15.44 -0.04
C PHE A 58 -11.85 -15.11 -0.80
N GLU A 59 -12.99 -15.63 -0.35
CA GLU A 59 -14.28 -15.39 -0.99
C GLU A 59 -14.65 -13.89 -0.98
N ASP A 60 -14.28 -13.18 0.10
CA ASP A 60 -14.61 -11.78 0.37
C ASP A 60 -13.45 -10.80 0.09
N GLY A 61 -12.28 -11.27 -0.37
CA GLY A 61 -11.15 -10.38 -0.65
C GLY A 61 -9.83 -11.06 -0.93
N MET A 62 -8.76 -10.28 -0.90
CA MET A 62 -7.39 -10.73 -1.15
C MET A 62 -6.48 -10.30 -0.01
N HIS A 63 -5.63 -11.22 0.46
CA HIS A 63 -4.61 -10.93 1.46
C HIS A 63 -3.24 -10.80 0.79
N LEU A 64 -2.52 -9.71 1.09
CA LEU A 64 -1.16 -9.42 0.66
C LEU A 64 -0.30 -8.99 1.85
N ASP A 65 0.99 -9.28 1.76
CA ASP A 65 2.00 -8.73 2.66
C ASP A 65 2.91 -7.78 1.85
N THR A 66 2.76 -6.49 2.08
CA THR A 66 3.56 -5.42 1.46
C THR A 66 4.51 -4.77 2.47
N GLY A 67 5.06 -5.58 3.38
CA GLY A 67 5.80 -5.17 4.56
C GLY A 67 4.93 -5.24 5.83
N THR A 68 3.63 -5.14 5.69
CA THR A 68 2.63 -5.44 6.70
C THR A 68 1.48 -6.23 6.08
N SER A 69 0.74 -6.96 6.92
CA SER A 69 -0.42 -7.76 6.50
C SER A 69 -1.59 -6.85 6.12
N HIS A 70 -2.11 -7.01 4.91
CA HIS A 70 -3.25 -6.25 4.37
C HIS A 70 -4.32 -7.18 3.82
N PHE A 71 -5.57 -6.90 4.18
CA PHE A 71 -6.73 -7.52 3.55
C PHE A 71 -7.45 -6.48 2.69
N VAL A 72 -7.62 -6.78 1.40
CA VAL A 72 -8.20 -5.89 0.39
C VAL A 72 -9.58 -6.39 0.00
N VAL A 73 -10.60 -5.56 0.25
CA VAL A 73 -12.01 -5.83 -0.04
C VAL A 73 -12.48 -4.85 -1.12
N PHE A 74 -13.04 -5.37 -2.21
CA PHE A 74 -13.56 -4.55 -3.29
C PHE A 74 -15.05 -4.23 -3.06
N THR A 75 -15.43 -2.97 -3.29
CA THR A 75 -16.80 -2.49 -3.16
C THR A 75 -17.14 -1.48 -4.24
N ASP A 76 -18.39 -1.43 -4.68
CA ASP A 76 -18.88 -0.41 -5.61
C ASP A 76 -19.39 0.85 -4.89
N ASN A 77 -19.63 0.75 -3.56
CA ASN A 77 -20.13 1.85 -2.73
C ASN A 77 -19.18 2.13 -1.56
N LEU A 78 -18.02 2.74 -1.87
CA LEU A 78 -16.98 3.01 -0.87
C LEU A 78 -17.44 4.00 0.21
N GLU A 79 -18.22 5.01 -0.15
CA GLU A 79 -18.73 6.02 0.79
C GLU A 79 -19.75 5.45 1.78
N GLY A 80 -20.49 4.42 1.38
CA GLY A 80 -21.47 3.75 2.21
C GLY A 80 -20.90 2.70 3.17
N VAL A 81 -19.59 2.43 3.13
CA VAL A 81 -18.96 1.47 4.04
C VAL A 81 -18.72 2.11 5.41
N ASP A 82 -19.24 1.48 6.46
CA ASP A 82 -18.82 1.78 7.83
C ASP A 82 -17.42 1.18 8.08
N ILE A 83 -16.40 1.99 7.83
CA ILE A 83 -14.99 1.54 7.92
C ILE A 83 -14.63 1.07 9.32
N CYS A 84 -15.12 1.76 10.36
CA CYS A 84 -14.78 1.42 11.72
C CYS A 84 -15.40 0.07 12.13
N SER A 85 -16.67 -0.16 11.82
CA SER A 85 -17.37 -1.40 12.13
C SER A 85 -16.87 -2.59 11.30
N GLU A 86 -16.90 -2.47 9.98
CA GLU A 86 -16.50 -3.57 9.07
C GLU A 86 -14.99 -3.80 9.09
N GLY A 87 -14.20 -2.73 9.17
CA GLY A 87 -12.75 -2.82 9.28
C GLY A 87 -12.34 -3.52 10.57
N ARG A 88 -12.92 -3.16 11.71
CA ARG A 88 -12.64 -3.81 12.99
C ARG A 88 -12.97 -5.30 12.97
N LYS A 89 -14.11 -5.68 12.40
CA LYS A 89 -14.52 -7.08 12.27
C LYS A 89 -13.49 -7.90 11.50
N LEU A 90 -13.05 -7.42 10.35
CA LEU A 90 -12.07 -8.09 9.50
C LEU A 90 -10.65 -8.04 10.10
N ARG A 91 -10.28 -6.94 10.76
CA ARG A 91 -9.00 -6.77 11.46
C ARG A 91 -8.74 -7.87 12.49
N PHE A 92 -9.76 -8.33 13.19
CA PHE A 92 -9.71 -9.35 14.23
C PHE A 92 -10.26 -10.72 13.79
N ASP A 93 -10.41 -10.93 12.48
CA ASP A 93 -10.82 -12.23 11.94
C ASP A 93 -9.72 -13.27 12.16
N GLN A 94 -10.09 -14.44 12.66
CA GLN A 94 -9.18 -15.56 12.96
C GLN A 94 -8.33 -16.00 11.78
N ARG A 95 -8.80 -15.76 10.54
CA ARG A 95 -8.02 -16.01 9.32
C ARG A 95 -6.65 -15.33 9.33
N PHE A 96 -6.51 -14.23 10.06
CA PHE A 96 -5.32 -13.40 10.10
C PHE A 96 -4.54 -13.49 11.42
N ASP A 97 -4.93 -14.35 12.36
CA ASP A 97 -4.29 -14.50 13.69
C ASP A 97 -2.78 -14.79 13.57
N LYS A 98 -2.40 -15.65 12.63
CA LYS A 98 -0.98 -15.99 12.37
C LYS A 98 -0.11 -14.79 11.95
N PHE A 99 -0.73 -13.70 11.48
CA PHE A 99 -0.06 -12.45 11.11
C PHE A 99 -0.22 -11.37 12.20
N GLY A 100 -0.84 -11.70 13.34
CA GLY A 100 -1.22 -10.72 14.37
C GLY A 100 -2.35 -9.80 13.92
N GLY A 101 -3.21 -10.30 13.00
CA GLY A 101 -4.27 -9.57 12.32
C GLY A 101 -3.77 -8.80 11.09
N CYS A 102 -4.64 -8.02 10.46
CA CYS A 102 -4.33 -7.28 9.22
C CYS A 102 -4.82 -5.83 9.29
N ASN A 103 -4.26 -4.98 8.42
CA ASN A 103 -4.91 -3.74 8.00
C ASN A 103 -6.01 -4.10 7.00
N VAL A 104 -7.12 -3.36 6.98
CA VAL A 104 -8.22 -3.62 6.05
C VAL A 104 -8.38 -2.44 5.11
N ASN A 105 -8.33 -2.72 3.80
CA ASN A 105 -8.45 -1.71 2.76
C ASN A 105 -9.71 -1.98 1.95
N PHE A 106 -10.64 -1.04 1.97
CA PHE A 106 -11.81 -1.06 1.12
C PHE A 106 -11.49 -0.29 -0.15
N VAL A 107 -11.70 -0.93 -1.30
CA VAL A 107 -11.25 -0.45 -2.61
C VAL A 107 -12.42 -0.34 -3.57
N LYS A 108 -12.57 0.82 -4.19
CA LYS A 108 -13.48 1.05 -5.30
C LYS A 108 -12.68 1.32 -6.56
N PRO A 109 -12.78 0.48 -7.60
CA PRO A 109 -12.25 0.80 -8.92
C PRO A 109 -12.98 2.01 -9.52
N GLU A 110 -12.24 3.01 -9.99
CA GLU A 110 -12.77 4.20 -10.66
C GLU A 110 -12.42 4.24 -12.16
N GLY A 111 -11.60 3.29 -12.60
CA GLY A 111 -11.15 3.12 -13.97
C GLY A 111 -10.19 1.95 -14.09
N LYS A 112 -9.57 1.81 -15.26
CA LYS A 112 -8.61 0.71 -15.49
C LYS A 112 -7.37 0.82 -14.58
N ASN A 113 -6.87 2.04 -14.38
CA ASN A 113 -5.63 2.30 -13.63
C ASN A 113 -5.86 3.27 -12.47
N GLN A 114 -7.08 3.39 -11.99
CA GLN A 114 -7.44 4.33 -10.92
C GLN A 114 -8.38 3.68 -9.93
N ILE A 115 -8.10 3.88 -8.64
CA ILE A 115 -8.91 3.38 -7.53
C ILE A 115 -9.05 4.43 -6.44
N ALA A 116 -10.16 4.38 -5.72
CA ALA A 116 -10.33 5.07 -4.44
C ALA A 116 -10.24 4.05 -3.31
N ILE A 117 -9.62 4.44 -2.19
CA ILE A 117 -9.47 3.57 -1.02
C ILE A 117 -9.84 4.25 0.29
N ARG A 118 -10.30 3.43 1.25
CA ARG A 118 -10.42 3.78 2.66
C ARG A 118 -9.82 2.65 3.50
N THR A 119 -9.05 2.99 4.53
CA THR A 119 -8.25 2.01 5.29
C THR A 119 -8.58 2.06 6.78
N TYR A 120 -8.91 0.90 7.37
CA TYR A 120 -8.87 0.66 8.81
C TYR A 120 -7.48 0.12 9.17
N GLU A 121 -6.76 0.83 10.02
CA GLU A 121 -5.35 0.56 10.26
C GLU A 121 -5.11 -0.16 11.58
N ARG A 122 -4.39 -1.29 11.50
CA ARG A 122 -3.94 -2.08 12.65
C ARG A 122 -2.98 -1.27 13.52
N GLY A 123 -3.28 -1.17 14.81
CA GLY A 123 -2.48 -0.43 15.77
C GLY A 123 -2.97 1.00 16.00
N VAL A 124 -3.68 1.59 15.03
CA VAL A 124 -4.50 2.80 15.21
C VAL A 124 -5.90 2.41 15.66
N GLU A 125 -6.41 1.30 15.12
CA GLU A 125 -7.72 0.71 15.37
C GLU A 125 -8.86 1.67 15.01
N ASP A 126 -8.65 2.42 13.91
CA ASP A 126 -9.60 3.37 13.34
C ASP A 126 -9.29 3.60 11.84
N GLU A 127 -10.16 4.36 11.15
CA GLU A 127 -9.88 4.81 9.78
C GLU A 127 -8.76 5.84 9.76
N THR A 128 -7.77 5.64 8.87
CA THR A 128 -6.67 6.58 8.69
C THR A 128 -6.76 7.33 7.35
N LEU A 129 -6.08 8.46 7.25
CA LEU A 129 -6.09 9.31 6.05
C LEU A 129 -5.38 8.62 4.87
N ALA A 130 -4.28 7.91 5.14
CA ALA A 130 -3.53 7.16 4.14
C ALA A 130 -2.55 6.18 4.82
N CYS A 131 -2.53 4.94 4.35
CA CYS A 131 -1.56 3.91 4.73
C CYS A 131 -0.74 3.52 3.49
N GLY A 132 0.56 3.86 3.46
CA GLY A 132 1.40 3.65 2.27
C GLY A 132 1.50 2.19 1.82
N THR A 133 1.66 1.24 2.77
CA THR A 133 1.66 -0.20 2.48
C THR A 133 0.27 -0.69 2.04
N GLY A 134 -0.81 -0.10 2.58
CA GLY A 134 -2.19 -0.39 2.18
C GLY A 134 -2.52 0.11 0.78
N ILE A 135 -2.02 1.29 0.41
CA ILE A 135 -2.09 1.83 -0.95
C ILE A 135 -1.40 0.89 -1.92
N THR A 136 -0.20 0.44 -1.57
CA THR A 136 0.55 -0.55 -2.36
C THR A 136 -0.23 -1.85 -2.52
N ALA A 137 -0.69 -2.47 -1.43
CA ALA A 137 -1.47 -3.70 -1.45
C ALA A 137 -2.75 -3.57 -2.31
N SER A 138 -3.45 -2.44 -2.20
CA SER A 138 -4.67 -2.15 -2.95
C SER A 138 -4.42 -2.05 -4.46
N ALA A 139 -3.32 -1.39 -4.87
CA ALA A 139 -2.92 -1.30 -6.28
C ALA A 139 -2.58 -2.70 -6.84
N LEU A 140 -1.79 -3.49 -6.13
CA LEU A 140 -1.43 -4.84 -6.56
C LEU A 140 -2.67 -5.75 -6.68
N ALA A 141 -3.56 -5.74 -5.67
CA ALA A 141 -4.82 -6.50 -5.71
C ALA A 141 -5.71 -6.07 -6.88
N THR A 142 -5.76 -4.77 -7.20
CA THR A 142 -6.53 -4.25 -8.34
C THR A 142 -6.04 -4.80 -9.65
N SER A 143 -4.72 -4.92 -9.86
CA SER A 143 -4.15 -5.49 -11.08
C SER A 143 -4.57 -6.95 -11.30
N ILE A 144 -4.76 -7.70 -10.22
CA ILE A 144 -5.28 -9.08 -10.27
C ILE A 144 -6.78 -9.07 -10.58
N LYS A 145 -7.57 -8.28 -9.84
CA LYS A 145 -9.03 -8.15 -10.03
C LYS A 145 -9.39 -7.77 -11.46
N GLN A 146 -8.64 -6.84 -12.05
CA GLN A 146 -8.85 -6.35 -13.41
C GLN A 146 -8.07 -7.13 -14.47
N LYS A 147 -7.40 -8.22 -14.09
CA LYS A 147 -6.69 -9.15 -15.00
C LYS A 147 -5.65 -8.44 -15.88
N PHE A 148 -4.81 -7.62 -15.26
CA PHE A 148 -3.70 -6.99 -15.98
C PHE A 148 -2.75 -8.06 -16.51
N GLU A 149 -2.23 -7.85 -17.72
CA GLU A 149 -1.20 -8.71 -18.31
C GLU A 149 0.12 -8.62 -17.51
N ASP A 150 1.05 -9.54 -17.76
CA ASP A 150 2.39 -9.43 -17.18
C ASP A 150 3.13 -8.21 -17.78
N GLY A 151 3.91 -7.51 -16.96
CA GLY A 151 4.63 -6.31 -17.36
C GLY A 151 4.57 -5.17 -16.36
N PHE A 152 4.99 -4.00 -16.80
CA PHE A 152 5.01 -2.77 -16.00
C PHE A 152 3.62 -2.10 -15.98
N HIS A 153 3.22 -1.67 -14.80
CA HIS A 153 1.95 -0.99 -14.56
C HIS A 153 2.11 0.17 -13.59
N THR A 154 1.21 1.14 -13.72
CA THR A 154 1.02 2.24 -12.77
C THR A 154 -0.46 2.31 -12.42
N ILE A 155 -0.77 2.39 -11.11
CA ILE A 155 -2.13 2.60 -10.61
C ILE A 155 -2.15 3.86 -9.75
N ILE A 156 -3.07 4.77 -10.05
CA ILE A 156 -3.36 5.96 -9.28
C ILE A 156 -4.33 5.58 -8.15
N VAL A 157 -4.03 6.05 -6.95
CA VAL A 157 -4.78 5.70 -5.73
C VAL A 157 -5.20 6.97 -5.02
N SER A 158 -6.50 7.24 -5.00
CA SER A 158 -7.10 8.31 -4.23
C SER A 158 -7.44 7.81 -2.82
N ALA A 159 -6.83 8.42 -1.81
CA ALA A 159 -7.11 8.20 -0.39
C ALA A 159 -7.59 9.50 0.26
N LYS A 160 -8.15 9.45 1.45
CA LYS A 160 -8.57 10.67 2.19
C LYS A 160 -7.44 11.69 2.37
N GLY A 161 -6.19 11.22 2.51
CA GLY A 161 -5.01 12.05 2.71
C GLY A 161 -4.40 12.63 1.42
N GLY A 162 -4.94 12.29 0.27
CA GLY A 162 -4.45 12.76 -1.04
C GLY A 162 -4.28 11.63 -2.05
N GLU A 163 -3.75 12.00 -3.21
CA GLU A 163 -3.51 11.07 -4.31
C GLU A 163 -2.05 10.60 -4.30
N LEU A 164 -1.87 9.31 -4.48
CA LEU A 164 -0.58 8.67 -4.69
C LEU A 164 -0.64 7.75 -5.90
N SER A 165 0.52 7.30 -6.37
CA SER A 165 0.56 6.24 -7.37
C SER A 165 1.49 5.11 -6.95
N VAL A 166 1.21 3.93 -7.47
CA VAL A 166 2.04 2.73 -7.28
C VAL A 166 2.46 2.22 -8.64
N GLU A 167 3.78 2.17 -8.84
CA GLU A 167 4.39 1.55 -10.01
C GLU A 167 4.91 0.17 -9.64
N PHE A 168 4.77 -0.81 -10.52
CA PHE A 168 5.25 -2.17 -10.28
C PHE A 168 5.37 -2.97 -11.56
N ASN A 169 6.20 -4.00 -11.53
CA ASN A 169 6.20 -5.07 -12.51
C ASN A 169 5.41 -6.26 -11.96
N LYS A 170 4.42 -6.73 -12.72
CA LYS A 170 3.67 -7.94 -12.45
C LYS A 170 4.20 -9.09 -13.29
N ASN A 171 4.35 -10.25 -12.71
CA ASN A 171 4.51 -11.52 -13.42
C ASN A 171 3.63 -12.60 -12.76
N LYS A 172 3.69 -13.83 -13.27
CA LYS A 172 2.84 -14.93 -12.77
C LYS A 172 3.04 -15.25 -11.30
N ASP A 173 4.24 -15.01 -10.75
CA ASP A 173 4.64 -15.50 -9.43
C ASP A 173 4.71 -14.39 -8.37
N LYS A 174 4.96 -13.15 -8.78
CA LYS A 174 5.17 -12.03 -7.86
C LYS A 174 5.01 -10.65 -8.49
N PHE A 175 5.00 -9.65 -7.63
CA PHE A 175 5.19 -8.26 -7.96
C PHE A 175 6.60 -7.82 -7.57
N SER A 176 7.26 -7.08 -8.44
CA SER A 176 8.65 -6.60 -8.24
C SER A 176 8.83 -5.16 -8.71
N ASN A 177 9.95 -4.55 -8.30
CA ASN A 177 10.24 -3.15 -8.59
C ASN A 177 9.08 -2.22 -8.20
N ILE A 178 8.51 -2.46 -7.02
CA ILE A 178 7.37 -1.71 -6.52
C ILE A 178 7.86 -0.36 -6.02
N VAL A 179 7.23 0.71 -6.47
CA VAL A 179 7.54 2.09 -6.08
C VAL A 179 6.26 2.81 -5.68
N LEU A 180 6.24 3.35 -4.47
CA LEU A 180 5.19 4.24 -3.97
C LEU A 180 5.59 5.69 -4.27
N CYS A 181 4.77 6.40 -5.04
CA CYS A 181 5.02 7.76 -5.50
C CYS A 181 3.99 8.73 -4.93
N GLY A 182 4.46 9.94 -4.53
CA GLY A 182 3.60 11.02 -4.04
C GLY A 182 4.31 12.03 -3.16
#